data_8d9d9b79ee81da544e3a77e3698d37ed
#
_entry.id   8d9d9b79ee81da544e3a77e3698d37ed
#
_cell.length_a   1.000
_cell.length_b   1.000
_cell.length_c   1.000
_cell.angle_alpha   90.00
_cell.angle_beta   90.00
_cell.angle_gamma   90.00
#
_symmetry.space_group_name_H-M   'P 1'
#
loop_
_entity.id
_entity.type
_entity.pdbx_description
1 polymer ?
#
loop_
_entity_poly.entity_id
_entity_poly.type
_entity_poly.pdbx_seq_one_letter_code
_entity_poly.pdbx_strand_id
1 'polypeptide(L)'
;MDFDTSKLQWTREPALYSVSDKKIEIVTNPHTDLWQRTYYRFRNDNAPVLQMETDEKFFSFVVKTEFESKHSFDQCGIVMYLDSDNWLKGSIEFENEKFQHLGSVVTNNGYSDWATTEIDANIKSMWYRFSRREDDYCIECSDDGKIFRQMRVCHMFNGGGKIRFGIYACSPEESSFKATFTHMELTECKWSAHDGQQPD
;
A
#
# COMPACT_ATOMS: atom_id res chain seq x y z
N MET A 1 7.53 -2.97 18.69
CA MET A 1 8.37 -3.69 17.69
C MET A 1 9.02 -2.62 16.83
N ASP A 2 10.34 -2.62 16.65
CA ASP A 2 10.99 -1.58 15.84
C ASP A 2 10.90 -1.95 14.35
N PHE A 3 10.61 -0.95 13.51
CA PHE A 3 10.68 -1.11 12.06
C PHE A 3 12.16 -1.12 11.64
N ASP A 4 12.60 -2.23 11.09
CA ASP A 4 14.00 -2.48 10.74
C ASP A 4 14.15 -2.58 9.22
N THR A 5 14.67 -1.53 8.59
CA THR A 5 14.84 -1.46 7.13
C THR A 5 15.79 -2.53 6.59
N SER A 6 16.68 -3.08 7.42
CA SER A 6 17.58 -4.16 7.00
C SER A 6 16.88 -5.48 6.69
N LYS A 7 15.63 -5.64 7.16
CA LYS A 7 14.78 -6.80 6.89
C LYS A 7 13.94 -6.68 5.62
N LEU A 8 13.96 -5.51 4.99
CA LEU A 8 13.21 -5.27 3.76
C LEU A 8 13.86 -6.00 2.58
N GLN A 9 13.02 -6.58 1.76
CA GLN A 9 13.42 -7.31 0.56
C GLN A 9 12.58 -6.88 -0.64
N TRP A 10 13.22 -6.72 -1.78
CA TRP A 10 12.54 -6.44 -3.04
C TRP A 10 11.88 -7.72 -3.58
N THR A 11 10.65 -7.61 -3.98
CA THR A 11 10.03 -8.60 -4.88
C THR A 11 10.44 -8.29 -6.32
N ARG A 12 10.43 -7.02 -6.70
CA ARG A 12 10.94 -6.50 -7.97
C ARG A 12 11.68 -5.21 -7.68
N GLU A 13 12.97 -5.23 -7.89
CA GLU A 13 13.84 -4.11 -7.59
C GLU A 13 13.73 -3.04 -8.71
N PRO A 14 13.44 -1.77 -8.40
CA PRO A 14 13.42 -0.71 -9.39
C PRO A 14 14.84 -0.32 -9.82
N ALA A 15 14.98 0.35 -10.98
CA ALA A 15 16.28 0.77 -11.48
C ALA A 15 16.96 1.85 -10.60
N LEU A 16 16.15 2.70 -9.95
CA LEU A 16 16.65 3.79 -9.11
C LEU A 16 15.88 3.84 -7.79
N TYR A 17 16.60 3.72 -6.70
CA TYR A 17 16.03 3.81 -5.34
C TYR A 17 17.12 4.13 -4.31
N SER A 18 16.70 4.53 -3.13
CA SER A 18 17.57 4.59 -1.95
C SER A 18 16.83 4.08 -0.71
N VAL A 19 17.53 3.37 0.15
CA VAL A 19 16.98 2.85 1.43
C VAL A 19 17.88 3.31 2.57
N SER A 20 17.29 3.96 3.54
CA SER A 20 17.91 4.29 4.83
C SER A 20 16.91 4.07 5.96
N ASP A 21 17.36 4.07 7.21
CA ASP A 21 16.51 3.82 8.37
C ASP A 21 15.34 4.82 8.52
N LYS A 22 15.47 6.01 7.97
CA LYS A 22 14.47 7.08 8.13
C LYS A 22 13.72 7.42 6.86
N LYS A 23 14.26 7.04 5.70
CA LYS A 23 13.71 7.45 4.41
C LYS A 23 14.00 6.39 3.34
N ILE A 24 12.98 6.08 2.56
CA ILE A 24 13.10 5.28 1.35
C ILE A 24 12.60 6.13 0.18
N GLU A 25 13.33 6.14 -0.91
CA GLU A 25 12.93 6.79 -2.15
C GLU A 25 12.92 5.75 -3.28
N ILE A 26 11.87 5.78 -4.08
CA ILE A 26 11.69 4.92 -5.26
C ILE A 26 11.41 5.84 -6.45
N VAL A 27 12.18 5.70 -7.52
CA VAL A 27 11.86 6.30 -8.81
C VAL A 27 11.18 5.22 -9.66
N THR A 28 9.92 5.47 -10.03
CA THR A 28 9.12 4.47 -10.74
C THR A 28 9.63 4.25 -12.16
N ASN A 29 9.46 3.03 -12.65
CA ASN A 29 9.66 2.70 -14.06
C ASN A 29 8.30 2.79 -14.78
N PRO A 30 8.28 3.22 -16.06
CA PRO A 30 7.06 3.22 -16.85
C PRO A 30 6.52 1.80 -17.06
N HIS A 31 5.23 1.70 -17.36
CA HIS A 31 4.51 0.46 -17.62
C HIS A 31 4.56 -0.56 -16.48
N THR A 32 4.58 -0.07 -15.23
CA THR A 32 4.55 -0.89 -14.03
C THR A 32 3.22 -0.76 -13.31
N ASP A 33 2.64 -1.89 -12.85
CA ASP A 33 1.35 -1.90 -12.16
C ASP A 33 1.16 -3.19 -11.33
N LEU A 34 0.11 -3.19 -10.49
CA LEU A 34 -0.47 -4.34 -9.83
C LEU A 34 -1.97 -4.35 -10.11
N TRP A 35 -2.39 -5.23 -11.02
CA TRP A 35 -3.79 -5.46 -11.36
C TRP A 35 -4.02 -6.88 -11.85
N GLN A 36 -5.15 -7.50 -11.45
CA GLN A 36 -5.50 -8.87 -11.85
C GLN A 36 -6.95 -8.95 -12.34
N ARG A 37 -7.12 -9.21 -13.59
CA ARG A 37 -8.27 -9.73 -14.37
C ARG A 37 -9.57 -8.95 -14.32
N THR A 38 -9.98 -8.41 -13.19
CA THR A 38 -11.27 -7.74 -13.04
C THR A 38 -11.44 -6.66 -14.08
N TYR A 39 -12.62 -6.58 -14.70
CA TYR A 39 -12.89 -5.74 -15.86
C TYR A 39 -11.93 -6.08 -17.02
N TYR A 40 -12.33 -6.10 -18.22
CA TYR A 40 -11.58 -6.40 -19.47
C TYR A 40 -10.40 -7.41 -19.39
N ARG A 41 -10.26 -8.18 -18.34
CA ARG A 41 -9.24 -9.23 -18.12
C ARG A 41 -7.78 -8.76 -18.21
N PHE A 42 -7.53 -7.48 -18.04
CA PHE A 42 -6.18 -6.93 -17.97
C PHE A 42 -5.41 -7.53 -16.78
N ARG A 43 -4.13 -7.74 -17.01
CA ARG A 43 -3.20 -8.22 -15.99
C ARG A 43 -1.89 -7.49 -16.12
N ASN A 44 -1.40 -6.97 -15.01
CA ASN A 44 -0.04 -6.51 -14.87
C ASN A 44 0.41 -6.76 -13.42
N ASP A 45 1.58 -7.36 -13.26
CA ASP A 45 2.14 -7.73 -11.97
C ASP A 45 3.65 -7.51 -11.99
N ASN A 46 4.05 -6.26 -12.21
CA ASN A 46 5.46 -5.92 -12.35
C ASN A 46 5.89 -4.69 -11.53
N ALA A 47 5.01 -4.12 -10.71
CA ALA A 47 5.37 -2.99 -9.86
C ALA A 47 6.47 -3.37 -8.86
N PRO A 48 7.42 -2.47 -8.58
CA PRO A 48 8.37 -2.62 -7.48
C PRO A 48 7.65 -2.70 -6.14
N VAL A 49 7.98 -3.71 -5.36
CA VAL A 49 7.43 -3.94 -4.01
C VAL A 49 8.57 -4.22 -3.04
N LEU A 50 8.66 -3.44 -1.96
CA LEU A 50 9.66 -3.57 -0.92
C LEU A 50 9.00 -3.94 0.40
N GLN A 51 9.28 -5.13 0.93
CA GLN A 51 8.52 -5.72 2.03
C GLN A 51 9.40 -6.40 3.05
N MET A 52 8.88 -6.54 4.27
CA MET A 52 9.39 -7.45 5.30
C MET A 52 8.40 -8.58 5.57
N GLU A 53 8.91 -9.71 6.04
CA GLU A 53 8.10 -10.84 6.47
C GLU A 53 7.72 -10.74 7.95
N THR A 54 6.55 -11.27 8.30
CA THR A 54 6.13 -11.43 9.70
C THR A 54 5.17 -12.59 9.89
N ASP A 55 5.27 -13.22 11.06
CA ASP A 55 4.29 -14.19 11.58
C ASP A 55 3.31 -13.53 12.58
N GLU A 56 3.54 -12.25 12.96
CA GLU A 56 2.67 -11.52 13.86
C GLU A 56 1.24 -11.43 13.33
N LYS A 57 0.28 -11.81 14.17
CA LYS A 57 -1.14 -11.84 13.82
C LYS A 57 -1.87 -10.53 14.13
N PHE A 58 -1.33 -9.73 15.04
CA PHE A 58 -1.94 -8.50 15.52
C PHE A 58 -0.90 -7.38 15.56
N PHE A 59 -0.88 -6.56 14.53
CA PHE A 59 0.03 -5.40 14.46
C PHE A 59 -0.54 -4.30 13.58
N SER A 60 0.06 -3.12 13.66
CA SER A 60 -0.14 -2.03 12.71
C SER A 60 1.19 -1.54 12.16
N PHE A 61 1.23 -1.27 10.86
CA PHE A 61 2.33 -0.61 10.16
C PHE A 61 1.87 0.77 9.69
N VAL A 62 2.63 1.80 10.06
CA VAL A 62 2.38 3.18 9.65
C VAL A 62 3.49 3.65 8.72
N VAL A 63 3.14 4.44 7.72
CA VAL A 63 4.09 5.11 6.83
C VAL A 63 3.49 6.41 6.27
N LYS A 64 4.32 7.43 6.12
CA LYS A 64 4.01 8.65 5.35
C LYS A 64 4.58 8.52 3.95
N THR A 65 3.75 8.79 2.94
CA THR A 65 4.17 8.93 1.55
C THR A 65 4.20 10.39 1.14
N GLU A 66 5.18 10.77 0.31
CA GLU A 66 5.25 12.05 -0.38
C GLU A 66 5.56 11.76 -1.86
N PHE A 67 4.88 12.44 -2.77
CA PHE A 67 4.93 12.09 -4.18
C PHE A 67 4.67 13.29 -5.08
N GLU A 68 5.30 13.27 -6.25
CA GLU A 68 5.11 14.23 -7.33
C GLU A 68 4.64 13.49 -8.59
N SER A 69 3.47 12.84 -8.48
CA SER A 69 2.82 12.15 -9.59
C SER A 69 2.56 13.11 -10.75
N LYS A 70 2.70 12.63 -11.98
CA LYS A 70 2.70 13.45 -13.19
C LYS A 70 1.68 13.00 -14.23
N HIS A 71 1.40 11.71 -14.27
CA HIS A 71 0.52 11.11 -15.26
C HIS A 71 -0.54 10.24 -14.60
N SER A 72 -1.63 10.02 -15.32
CA SER A 72 -2.73 9.15 -14.89
C SER A 72 -2.19 7.81 -14.39
N PHE A 73 -2.73 7.35 -13.27
CA PHE A 73 -2.39 6.13 -12.56
C PHE A 73 -1.03 6.11 -11.84
N ASP A 74 -0.19 7.15 -11.91
CA ASP A 74 1.00 7.25 -11.04
C ASP A 74 0.58 7.10 -9.58
N GLN A 75 1.17 6.14 -8.86
CA GLN A 75 0.72 5.78 -7.53
C GLN A 75 1.84 5.24 -6.63
N CYS A 76 1.72 5.52 -5.33
CA CYS A 76 2.57 4.92 -4.31
C CYS A 76 1.83 4.81 -2.97
N GLY A 77 2.17 3.81 -2.19
CA GLY A 77 1.51 3.59 -0.91
C GLY A 77 1.97 2.33 -0.19
N ILE A 78 1.05 1.77 0.57
CA ILE A 78 1.26 0.52 1.31
C ILE A 78 0.83 -0.68 0.48
N VAL A 79 1.43 -1.81 0.78
CA VAL A 79 1.12 -3.09 0.13
C VAL A 79 1.33 -4.26 1.10
N MET A 80 0.49 -5.26 0.99
CA MET A 80 0.76 -6.62 1.41
C MET A 80 0.69 -7.50 0.17
N TYR A 81 1.80 -8.11 -0.21
CA TYR A 81 1.92 -8.89 -1.44
C TYR A 81 2.45 -10.29 -1.12
N LEU A 82 1.61 -11.30 -1.26
CA LEU A 82 1.97 -12.70 -1.08
C LEU A 82 2.48 -13.31 -2.38
N ASP A 83 1.69 -13.17 -3.43
CA ASP A 83 1.96 -13.62 -4.80
C ASP A 83 1.09 -12.82 -5.79
N SER A 84 1.19 -13.12 -7.11
CA SER A 84 0.45 -12.44 -8.17
C SER A 84 -1.06 -12.44 -7.99
N ASP A 85 -1.61 -13.46 -7.37
CA ASP A 85 -3.04 -13.67 -7.25
C ASP A 85 -3.61 -13.27 -5.88
N ASN A 86 -2.73 -12.91 -4.91
CA ASN A 86 -3.12 -12.61 -3.53
C ASN A 86 -2.31 -11.44 -2.97
N TRP A 87 -2.90 -10.25 -2.96
CA TRP A 87 -2.30 -9.03 -2.44
C TRP A 87 -3.34 -7.95 -2.16
N LEU A 88 -2.98 -6.98 -1.37
CA LEU A 88 -3.76 -5.74 -1.18
C LEU A 88 -2.83 -4.54 -1.21
N LYS A 89 -3.36 -3.39 -1.67
CA LYS A 89 -2.65 -2.11 -1.69
C LYS A 89 -3.58 -0.96 -1.31
N GLY A 90 -2.99 0.11 -0.76
CA GLY A 90 -3.67 1.38 -0.50
C GLY A 90 -2.77 2.53 -0.92
N SER A 91 -3.32 3.49 -1.68
CA SER A 91 -2.55 4.58 -2.28
C SER A 91 -3.40 5.77 -2.67
N ILE A 92 -2.74 6.87 -2.99
CA ILE A 92 -3.27 7.88 -3.88
C ILE A 92 -2.80 7.54 -5.30
N GLU A 93 -3.72 7.61 -6.25
CA GLU A 93 -3.51 7.37 -7.66
C GLU A 93 -3.88 8.63 -8.43
N PHE A 94 -2.91 9.21 -9.13
CA PHE A 94 -3.09 10.47 -9.85
C PHE A 94 -4.02 10.26 -11.05
N GLU A 95 -4.97 11.16 -11.25
CA GLU A 95 -5.86 11.13 -12.40
C GLU A 95 -5.60 12.32 -13.33
N ASN A 96 -5.67 13.53 -12.80
CA ASN A 96 -5.43 14.75 -13.54
C ASN A 96 -5.16 15.94 -12.58
N GLU A 97 -5.01 17.15 -13.12
CA GLU A 97 -4.69 18.34 -12.31
C GLU A 97 -5.83 18.81 -11.37
N LYS A 98 -7.03 18.25 -11.50
CA LYS A 98 -8.18 18.63 -10.67
C LYS A 98 -8.39 17.68 -9.51
N PHE A 99 -8.27 16.39 -9.75
CA PHE A 99 -8.50 15.37 -8.75
C PHE A 99 -7.57 14.16 -8.94
N GLN A 100 -7.48 13.39 -7.91
CA GLN A 100 -6.81 12.09 -7.85
C GLN A 100 -7.64 11.13 -6.99
N HIS A 101 -7.37 9.86 -7.07
CA HIS A 101 -8.11 8.84 -6.34
C HIS A 101 -7.35 8.39 -5.10
N LEU A 102 -7.94 8.59 -3.93
CA LEU A 102 -7.54 7.88 -2.71
C LEU A 102 -8.26 6.55 -2.72
N GLY A 103 -7.51 5.45 -2.79
CA GLY A 103 -8.14 4.16 -3.00
C GLY A 103 -7.38 2.96 -2.44
N SER A 104 -8.02 1.82 -2.59
CA SER A 104 -7.46 0.53 -2.22
C SER A 104 -7.87 -0.54 -3.23
N VAL A 105 -7.00 -1.50 -3.43
CA VAL A 105 -7.27 -2.70 -4.21
C VAL A 105 -7.02 -3.92 -3.34
N VAL A 106 -7.94 -4.87 -3.38
CA VAL A 106 -7.81 -6.18 -2.77
C VAL A 106 -7.88 -7.23 -3.86
N THR A 107 -6.87 -8.06 -3.96
CA THR A 107 -6.81 -9.16 -4.93
C THR A 107 -6.81 -10.48 -4.18
N ASN A 108 -7.85 -11.25 -4.35
CA ASN A 108 -8.00 -12.60 -3.84
C ASN A 108 -8.18 -13.56 -5.01
N ASN A 109 -7.38 -14.64 -5.04
CA ASN A 109 -7.47 -15.68 -6.06
C ASN A 109 -7.44 -15.12 -7.50
N GLY A 110 -6.64 -14.06 -7.70
CA GLY A 110 -6.40 -13.48 -9.01
C GLY A 110 -7.50 -12.56 -9.56
N TYR A 111 -8.36 -12.02 -8.71
CA TYR A 111 -9.33 -10.99 -9.08
C TYR A 111 -9.20 -9.78 -8.18
N SER A 112 -8.99 -8.62 -8.79
CA SER A 112 -8.86 -7.33 -8.11
C SER A 112 -10.21 -6.69 -7.85
N ASP A 113 -10.39 -6.16 -6.65
CA ASP A 113 -11.54 -5.37 -6.20
C ASP A 113 -11.05 -3.99 -5.80
N TRP A 114 -11.47 -2.95 -6.52
CA TRP A 114 -10.98 -1.58 -6.39
C TRP A 114 -12.06 -0.65 -5.86
N ALA A 115 -11.75 0.11 -4.84
CA ALA A 115 -12.60 1.15 -4.28
C ALA A 115 -11.84 2.47 -4.19
N THR A 116 -12.47 3.58 -4.58
CA THR A 116 -11.87 4.92 -4.60
C THR A 116 -12.77 6.00 -4.07
N THR A 117 -12.14 7.10 -3.64
CA THR A 117 -12.76 8.40 -3.36
C THR A 117 -11.94 9.48 -4.07
N GLU A 118 -12.61 10.40 -4.76
CA GLU A 118 -11.94 11.56 -5.34
C GLU A 118 -11.47 12.51 -4.24
N ILE A 119 -10.23 12.98 -4.37
CA ILE A 119 -9.62 13.99 -3.50
C ILE A 119 -8.90 15.03 -4.35
N ASP A 120 -8.57 16.17 -3.76
CA ASP A 120 -7.89 17.29 -4.43
C ASP A 120 -6.50 16.84 -4.94
N ALA A 121 -6.18 17.13 -6.20
CA ALA A 121 -4.90 16.84 -6.82
C ALA A 121 -3.71 17.61 -6.20
N ASN A 122 -3.95 18.65 -5.41
CA ASN A 122 -2.93 19.38 -4.66
C ASN A 122 -2.42 18.64 -3.42
N ILE A 123 -3.09 17.58 -2.99
CA ILE A 123 -2.58 16.72 -1.91
C ILE A 123 -1.36 15.97 -2.45
N LYS A 124 -0.18 16.21 -1.85
CA LYS A 124 1.10 15.61 -2.27
C LYS A 124 1.74 14.75 -1.19
N SER A 125 1.01 14.47 -0.13
CA SER A 125 1.42 13.53 0.91
C SER A 125 0.20 12.86 1.55
N MET A 126 0.39 11.64 2.03
CA MET A 126 -0.62 10.90 2.75
C MET A 126 0.05 9.93 3.74
N TRP A 127 -0.51 9.83 4.91
CA TRP A 127 -0.18 8.79 5.87
C TRP A 127 -1.09 7.59 5.67
N TYR A 128 -0.52 6.40 5.73
CA TYR A 128 -1.28 5.16 5.73
C TYR A 128 -1.00 4.37 6.99
N ARG A 129 -2.02 3.69 7.49
CA ARG A 129 -1.90 2.66 8.50
C ARG A 129 -2.52 1.37 7.97
N PHE A 130 -1.73 0.32 7.95
CA PHE A 130 -2.11 -1.04 7.63
C PHE A 130 -2.17 -1.82 8.93
N SER A 131 -3.32 -2.38 9.25
CA SER A 131 -3.51 -3.18 10.47
C SER A 131 -3.94 -4.59 10.11
N ARG A 132 -3.37 -5.56 10.83
CA ARG A 132 -3.68 -6.98 10.70
C ARG A 132 -4.35 -7.50 11.96
N ARG A 133 -5.41 -8.30 11.77
CA ARG A 133 -6.01 -9.21 12.74
C ARG A 133 -6.20 -10.56 12.08
N GLU A 134 -5.29 -11.50 12.34
CA GLU A 134 -5.25 -12.84 11.73
C GLU A 134 -5.15 -12.78 10.20
N ASP A 135 -6.25 -13.05 9.49
CA ASP A 135 -6.40 -12.99 8.02
C ASP A 135 -7.32 -11.84 7.56
N ASP A 136 -7.71 -10.97 8.51
CA ASP A 136 -8.44 -9.74 8.25
C ASP A 136 -7.52 -8.51 8.33
N TYR A 137 -7.81 -7.54 7.49
CA TYR A 137 -6.97 -6.37 7.31
C TYR A 137 -7.78 -5.09 7.26
N CYS A 138 -7.22 -4.04 7.86
CA CYS A 138 -7.75 -2.69 7.77
C CYS A 138 -6.69 -1.76 7.17
N ILE A 139 -7.11 -0.96 6.18
CA ILE A 139 -6.32 0.15 5.64
C ILE A 139 -6.98 1.44 6.09
N GLU A 140 -6.20 2.34 6.63
CA GLU A 140 -6.60 3.67 7.04
C GLU A 140 -5.67 4.72 6.44
N CYS A 141 -6.17 5.95 6.29
CA CYS A 141 -5.39 7.10 5.85
C CYS A 141 -5.49 8.26 6.84
N SER A 142 -4.53 9.17 6.77
CA SER A 142 -4.52 10.39 7.58
C SER A 142 -3.76 11.51 6.86
N ASP A 143 -4.24 12.74 7.00
CA ASP A 143 -3.58 13.93 6.45
C ASP A 143 -2.47 14.43 7.38
N ASP A 144 -2.57 14.16 8.69
CA ASP A 144 -1.69 14.70 9.72
C ASP A 144 -0.88 13.64 10.50
N GLY A 145 -1.11 12.35 10.23
CA GLY A 145 -0.50 11.22 10.93
C GLY A 145 -1.03 11.00 12.36
N LYS A 146 -2.09 11.68 12.76
CA LYS A 146 -2.69 11.59 14.11
C LYS A 146 -4.09 11.01 14.09
N ILE A 147 -4.95 11.53 13.22
CA ILE A 147 -6.34 11.09 13.08
C ILE A 147 -6.43 10.23 11.82
N PHE A 148 -6.62 8.94 12.01
CA PHE A 148 -6.75 7.96 10.94
C PHE A 148 -8.22 7.67 10.63
N ARG A 149 -8.55 7.60 9.34
CA ARG A 149 -9.87 7.29 8.80
C ARG A 149 -9.82 5.99 8.04
N GLN A 150 -10.80 5.13 8.27
CA GLN A 150 -10.90 3.85 7.58
C GLN A 150 -11.10 4.05 6.07
N MET A 151 -10.27 3.40 5.28
CA MET A 151 -10.43 3.29 3.82
C MET A 151 -11.03 1.94 3.42
N ARG A 152 -10.56 0.88 4.04
CA ARG A 152 -10.95 -0.49 3.68
C ARG A 152 -10.85 -1.43 4.87
N VAL A 153 -11.83 -2.31 5.01
CA VAL A 153 -11.72 -3.56 5.78
C VAL A 153 -11.88 -4.70 4.78
N CYS A 154 -11.02 -5.70 4.84
CA CYS A 154 -11.08 -6.83 3.92
C CYS A 154 -10.52 -8.10 4.55
N HIS A 155 -10.94 -9.23 3.98
CA HIS A 155 -10.43 -10.56 4.26
C HIS A 155 -9.47 -11.00 3.14
N MET A 156 -8.39 -11.71 3.53
CA MET A 156 -7.45 -12.31 2.60
C MET A 156 -7.40 -13.83 2.82
N PHE A 157 -8.01 -14.60 1.93
CA PHE A 157 -8.14 -16.07 2.07
C PHE A 157 -6.80 -16.79 2.31
N ASN A 158 -5.70 -16.24 1.80
CA ASN A 158 -4.35 -16.78 1.99
C ASN A 158 -3.52 -15.94 2.99
N GLY A 159 -4.14 -15.00 3.71
CA GLY A 159 -3.49 -14.04 4.60
C GLY A 159 -3.29 -14.49 6.04
N GLY A 160 -3.81 -15.66 6.44
CA GLY A 160 -3.76 -16.11 7.83
C GLY A 160 -2.41 -16.69 8.29
N GLY A 161 -1.49 -16.97 7.37
CA GLY A 161 -0.15 -17.48 7.65
C GLY A 161 0.92 -16.41 7.86
N LYS A 162 2.15 -16.73 7.49
CA LYS A 162 3.24 -15.76 7.32
C LYS A 162 2.88 -14.83 6.16
N ILE A 163 3.04 -13.53 6.35
CA ILE A 163 2.78 -12.53 5.33
C ILE A 163 4.01 -11.67 5.04
N ARG A 164 3.97 -10.94 3.93
CA ARG A 164 4.92 -9.87 3.58
C ARG A 164 4.15 -8.57 3.41
N PHE A 165 4.60 -7.51 4.05
CA PHE A 165 4.00 -6.18 3.98
C PHE A 165 5.06 -5.10 3.85
N GLY A 166 4.70 -3.96 3.32
CA GLY A 166 5.61 -2.84 3.13
C GLY A 166 5.04 -1.77 2.22
N ILE A 167 5.85 -1.36 1.25
CA ILE A 167 5.59 -0.22 0.38
C ILE A 167 5.76 -0.60 -1.09
N TYR A 168 5.10 0.18 -1.97
CA TYR A 168 5.23 0.05 -3.41
C TYR A 168 5.10 1.41 -4.09
N ALA A 169 5.58 1.50 -5.31
CA ALA A 169 5.34 2.63 -6.22
C ALA A 169 5.35 2.13 -7.66
N CYS A 170 4.48 2.68 -8.51
CA CYS A 170 4.44 2.33 -9.93
C CYS A 170 3.88 3.45 -10.81
N SER A 171 4.19 3.38 -12.09
CA SER A 171 3.69 4.25 -13.16
C SER A 171 3.15 3.37 -14.29
N PRO A 172 1.83 3.15 -14.37
CA PRO A 172 1.22 2.31 -15.40
C PRO A 172 1.41 2.82 -16.84
N GLU A 173 1.45 4.13 -17.00
CA GLU A 173 1.65 4.77 -18.30
C GLU A 173 3.14 5.04 -18.61
N GLU A 174 3.44 5.74 -19.71
CA GLU A 174 4.79 6.22 -20.07
C GLU A 174 5.19 7.38 -19.16
N SER A 175 5.40 7.09 -17.89
CA SER A 175 5.69 8.04 -16.83
C SER A 175 6.75 7.52 -15.87
N SER A 176 7.33 8.45 -15.12
CA SER A 176 8.20 8.18 -13.99
C SER A 176 8.11 9.34 -13.00
N PHE A 177 7.95 9.02 -11.73
CA PHE A 177 7.98 9.99 -10.64
C PHE A 177 8.78 9.45 -9.45
N LYS A 178 9.10 10.34 -8.53
CA LYS A 178 9.75 9.96 -7.27
C LYS A 178 8.73 9.87 -6.15
N ALA A 179 8.64 8.69 -5.55
CA ALA A 179 7.91 8.43 -4.32
C ALA A 179 8.87 8.42 -3.14
N THR A 180 8.53 9.10 -2.06
CA THR A 180 9.30 9.16 -0.82
C THR A 180 8.48 8.62 0.34
N PHE A 181 9.06 7.72 1.12
CA PHE A 181 8.45 7.08 2.27
C PHE A 181 9.24 7.40 3.54
N THR A 182 8.54 7.90 4.54
CA THR A 182 9.12 8.30 5.83
C THR A 182 8.24 7.87 6.99
N HIS A 183 8.69 8.05 8.22
CA HIS A 183 7.92 7.75 9.44
C HIS A 183 7.35 6.32 9.46
N MET A 184 8.18 5.38 9.04
CA MET A 184 7.83 3.96 9.07
C MET A 184 7.89 3.43 10.51
N GLU A 185 6.77 2.90 10.97
CA GLU A 185 6.62 2.45 12.36
C GLU A 185 5.81 1.14 12.42
N LEU A 186 6.26 0.22 13.28
CA LEU A 186 5.50 -0.95 13.69
C LEU A 186 4.99 -0.79 15.11
N THR A 187 3.71 -1.01 15.32
CA THR A 187 3.08 -0.91 16.63
C THR A 187 2.24 -2.15 16.93
N GLU A 188 1.76 -2.25 18.16
CA GLU A 188 0.60 -3.09 18.47
C GLU A 188 -0.56 -2.74 17.56
N CYS A 189 -1.49 -3.67 17.34
CA CYS A 189 -2.63 -3.46 16.47
C CYS A 189 -3.49 -2.28 16.96
N LYS A 190 -3.62 -1.26 16.12
CA LYS A 190 -4.43 -0.05 16.39
C LYS A 190 -5.87 -0.16 15.85
N TRP A 191 -6.16 -1.20 15.11
CA TRP A 191 -7.52 -1.49 14.66
C TRP A 191 -8.29 -2.18 15.77
N SER A 192 -9.13 -1.41 16.46
CA SER A 192 -9.94 -1.90 17.58
C SER A 192 -11.25 -2.51 17.10
N ALA A 193 -11.78 -3.45 17.85
CA ALA A 193 -13.15 -3.91 17.68
C ALA A 193 -14.14 -2.75 17.90
N HIS A 194 -15.29 -2.81 17.23
CA HIS A 194 -16.39 -1.89 17.52
C HIS A 194 -16.92 -2.10 18.94
N ASP A 195 -17.48 -1.03 19.52
CA ASP A 195 -18.07 -1.11 20.86
C ASP A 195 -19.08 -2.27 20.98
N GLY A 196 -18.90 -3.10 21.98
CA GLY A 196 -19.74 -4.27 22.23
C GLY A 196 -19.35 -5.53 21.43
N GLN A 197 -18.36 -5.45 20.56
CA GLN A 197 -17.78 -6.61 19.88
C GLN A 197 -16.46 -6.99 20.56
N GLN A 198 -16.35 -8.26 20.92
CA GLN A 198 -15.06 -8.80 21.37
C GLN A 198 -14.45 -9.55 20.18
N PRO A 199 -13.20 -9.25 19.81
CA PRO A 199 -12.49 -10.13 18.88
C PRO A 199 -12.29 -11.48 19.55
N ASP A 200 -12.52 -12.53 18.83
CA ASP A 200 -12.29 -13.92 19.24
C ASP A 200 -10.82 -14.17 19.60
#